data_f64425dd0629341ade5ccaaf0471824c
#
_entry.id   f64425dd0629341ade5ccaaf0471824c
#
_cell.length_a   1.000
_cell.length_b   1.000
_cell.length_c   1.000
_cell.angle_alpha   90.00
_cell.angle_beta   90.00
_cell.angle_gamma   90.00
#
_symmetry.space_group_name_H-M   'P 1'
#
loop_
_entity.id
_entity.type
_entity.pdbx_description
1 polymer ?
#
loop_
_entity_poly.entity_id
_entity_poly.type
_entity_poly.pdbx_seq_one_letter_code
_entity_poly.pdbx_strand_id
1 'polypeptide(L)'
;MIKNNLKYILMCFVVFAGFWPANAVATMLVVTPMKPICMEHNLSISQSKTLAKRYAKMKIRQIGWNDREWKSLLTLWSKESRWDYTADNPKSTAYGIPQILGMSEDTTPTQQVDLGLKYIKKRYKTPTLALQHHLRKGWY
;
A
#
# COMPACT_ATOMS: atom_id res chain seq x y z
N MET A 1 39.91 -11.58 -5.55
CA MET A 1 39.67 -13.02 -5.94
C MET A 1 38.17 -13.24 -5.83
N ILE A 2 37.48 -13.12 -6.95
CA ILE A 2 36.04 -13.30 -7.08
C ILE A 2 35.86 -14.72 -7.65
N LYS A 3 35.30 -15.64 -6.87
CA LYS A 3 34.99 -17.01 -7.35
C LYS A 3 33.49 -17.11 -7.62
N ASN A 4 33.20 -17.32 -8.89
CA ASN A 4 31.92 -17.61 -9.52
C ASN A 4 31.19 -18.78 -8.87
N ASN A 5 29.91 -18.54 -8.48
CA ASN A 5 28.93 -19.60 -8.27
C ASN A 5 27.89 -19.60 -9.40
N LEU A 6 28.36 -20.03 -10.58
CA LEU A 6 27.52 -20.27 -11.76
C LEU A 6 27.43 -21.78 -11.97
N LYS A 7 26.66 -22.50 -11.15
CA LYS A 7 26.57 -24.00 -11.26
C LYS A 7 25.19 -24.63 -11.01
N TYR A 8 24.09 -23.90 -11.08
CA TYR A 8 22.78 -24.59 -10.94
C TYR A 8 21.75 -24.17 -12.00
N ILE A 9 22.19 -24.05 -13.27
CA ILE A 9 21.26 -23.96 -14.40
C ILE A 9 21.75 -24.98 -15.44
N LEU A 10 21.53 -26.25 -15.19
CA LEU A 10 21.48 -27.28 -16.25
C LEU A 10 21.09 -28.62 -15.61
N MET A 11 19.82 -28.92 -15.61
CA MET A 11 19.31 -30.32 -15.73
C MET A 11 17.80 -30.30 -15.45
N CYS A 12 17.05 -30.42 -16.48
CA CYS A 12 15.81 -31.20 -16.57
C CYS A 12 15.18 -31.01 -17.95
N PHE A 13 15.89 -31.42 -19.01
CA PHE A 13 15.23 -31.85 -20.24
C PHE A 13 15.11 -33.37 -20.20
N VAL A 14 14.03 -33.85 -19.64
CA VAL A 14 13.59 -35.24 -19.89
C VAL A 14 12.61 -35.20 -21.05
N VAL A 15 13.07 -35.61 -22.21
CA VAL A 15 12.24 -35.86 -23.39
C VAL A 15 11.39 -37.09 -23.11
N PHE A 16 10.12 -36.89 -22.78
CA PHE A 16 9.10 -37.94 -22.89
C PHE A 16 8.44 -37.85 -24.27
N ALA A 17 8.97 -38.59 -25.24
CA ALA A 17 8.25 -38.90 -26.45
C ALA A 17 7.19 -39.96 -26.12
N GLY A 18 5.92 -39.52 -25.97
CA GLY A 18 4.81 -40.43 -25.70
C GLY A 18 3.50 -39.79 -26.11
N PHE A 19 3.04 -40.12 -27.32
CA PHE A 19 1.65 -40.16 -27.78
C PHE A 19 0.67 -39.14 -27.18
N TRP A 20 0.58 -37.95 -27.80
CA TRP A 20 -0.48 -36.97 -27.53
C TRP A 20 -1.57 -37.11 -28.58
N PRO A 21 -2.85 -37.34 -28.22
CA PRO A 21 -3.94 -37.29 -29.18
C PRO A 21 -4.13 -35.83 -29.64
N ALA A 22 -4.14 -35.66 -30.97
CA ALA A 22 -4.34 -34.41 -31.66
C ALA A 22 -5.81 -33.94 -31.49
N ASN A 23 -6.20 -33.32 -30.40
CA ASN A 23 -7.42 -32.51 -30.28
C ASN A 23 -7.52 -31.83 -28.88
N ALA A 24 -6.45 -31.39 -28.28
CA ALA A 24 -6.51 -30.47 -27.18
C ALA A 24 -6.27 -29.07 -27.75
N VAL A 25 -7.35 -28.34 -28.02
CA VAL A 25 -7.29 -26.88 -28.19
C VAL A 25 -6.87 -26.31 -26.85
N ALA A 26 -5.56 -26.12 -26.66
CA ALA A 26 -5.02 -25.39 -25.53
C ALA A 26 -5.50 -23.94 -25.65
N THR A 27 -6.58 -23.59 -24.99
CA THR A 27 -6.92 -22.19 -24.70
C THR A 27 -5.80 -21.65 -23.84
N MET A 28 -4.79 -21.07 -24.50
CA MET A 28 -3.84 -20.20 -23.82
C MET A 28 -4.65 -19.07 -23.18
N LEU A 29 -4.86 -19.15 -21.86
CA LEU A 29 -5.22 -18.01 -21.05
C LEU A 29 -4.08 -16.99 -21.21
N VAL A 30 -4.27 -16.06 -22.13
CA VAL A 30 -3.42 -14.87 -22.24
C VAL A 30 -3.63 -14.13 -20.95
N VAL A 31 -2.76 -14.38 -19.96
CA VAL A 31 -2.65 -13.51 -18.80
C VAL A 31 -2.10 -12.20 -19.33
N THR A 32 -3.00 -11.31 -19.73
CA THR A 32 -2.63 -9.94 -20.05
C THR A 32 -1.95 -9.36 -18.82
N PRO A 33 -0.71 -8.86 -18.92
CA PRO A 33 -0.09 -8.18 -17.81
C PRO A 33 -1.01 -7.02 -17.41
N MET A 34 -1.53 -7.06 -16.19
CA MET A 34 -2.30 -5.96 -15.64
C MET A 34 -1.44 -4.71 -15.72
N LYS A 35 -1.84 -3.78 -16.60
CA LYS A 35 -1.22 -2.47 -16.75
C LYS A 35 -1.13 -1.83 -15.36
N PRO A 36 0.05 -1.39 -14.91
CA PRO A 36 0.18 -0.73 -13.61
C PRO A 36 -0.75 0.48 -13.58
N ILE A 37 -1.49 0.57 -12.51
CA ILE A 37 -2.68 1.38 -12.28
C ILE A 37 -2.35 2.88 -12.38
N CYS A 38 -2.51 3.47 -13.57
CA CYS A 38 -2.65 4.93 -13.75
C CYS A 38 -4.09 5.39 -13.44
N MET A 39 -4.83 4.70 -12.57
CA MET A 39 -6.26 4.94 -12.35
C MET A 39 -6.60 5.70 -11.06
N GLU A 40 -5.62 6.04 -10.21
CA GLU A 40 -5.92 6.66 -8.92
C GLU A 40 -6.50 8.07 -9.02
N HIS A 41 -6.15 8.83 -10.07
CA HIS A 41 -6.63 10.21 -10.26
C HIS A 41 -8.09 10.34 -10.75
N ASN A 42 -8.71 9.24 -11.21
CA ASN A 42 -10.09 9.25 -11.72
C ASN A 42 -11.10 8.59 -10.76
N LEU A 43 -10.69 8.27 -9.54
CA LEU A 43 -11.57 7.67 -8.54
C LEU A 43 -12.42 8.73 -7.84
N SER A 44 -13.69 8.41 -7.56
CA SER A 44 -14.49 9.22 -6.66
C SER A 44 -13.86 9.25 -5.25
N ILE A 45 -14.16 10.26 -4.45
CA ILE A 45 -13.65 10.35 -3.07
C ILE A 45 -13.99 9.10 -2.25
N SER A 46 -15.17 8.52 -2.41
CA SER A 46 -15.57 7.30 -1.72
C SER A 46 -14.76 6.07 -2.13
N GLN A 47 -14.46 5.93 -3.42
CA GLN A 47 -13.60 4.88 -3.96
C GLN A 47 -12.16 5.03 -3.48
N SER A 48 -11.64 6.26 -3.49
CA SER A 48 -10.30 6.58 -3.00
C SER A 48 -10.15 6.27 -1.50
N LYS A 49 -11.16 6.60 -0.66
CA LYS A 49 -11.19 6.23 0.76
C LYS A 49 -11.15 4.71 0.96
N THR A 50 -11.91 3.97 0.16
CA THR A 50 -11.95 2.51 0.23
C THR A 50 -10.61 1.90 -0.19
N LEU A 51 -10.01 2.39 -1.28
CA LEU A 51 -8.70 1.96 -1.75
C LEU A 51 -7.62 2.23 -0.70
N ALA A 52 -7.57 3.45 -0.16
CA ALA A 52 -6.59 3.85 0.86
C ALA A 52 -6.69 2.97 2.12
N LYS A 53 -7.89 2.70 2.61
CA LYS A 53 -8.10 1.82 3.78
C LYS A 53 -7.65 0.38 3.53
N ARG A 54 -7.98 -0.18 2.36
CA ARG A 54 -7.54 -1.54 1.98
C ARG A 54 -6.02 -1.61 1.86
N TYR A 55 -5.42 -0.63 1.20
CA TYR A 55 -3.97 -0.52 1.04
C TYR A 55 -3.28 -0.37 2.40
N ALA A 56 -3.75 0.54 3.26
CA ALA A 56 -3.19 0.73 4.60
C ALA A 56 -3.27 -0.53 5.45
N LYS A 57 -4.39 -1.29 5.39
CA LYS A 57 -4.52 -2.56 6.11
C LYS A 57 -3.51 -3.61 5.65
N MET A 58 -3.23 -3.67 4.35
CA MET A 58 -2.18 -4.53 3.80
C MET A 58 -0.80 -4.10 4.32
N LYS A 59 -0.48 -2.80 4.25
CA LYS A 59 0.81 -2.26 4.71
C LYS A 59 1.05 -2.45 6.20
N ILE A 60 0.02 -2.29 7.04
CA ILE A 60 0.07 -2.55 8.48
C ILE A 60 0.59 -3.98 8.75
N ARG A 61 0.04 -4.98 8.03
CA ARG A 61 0.47 -6.39 8.15
C ARG A 61 1.90 -6.60 7.65
N GLN A 62 2.28 -5.97 6.54
CA GLN A 62 3.65 -6.05 6.01
C GLN A 62 4.70 -5.45 6.97
N ILE A 63 4.34 -4.41 7.73
CA ILE A 63 5.20 -3.80 8.75
C ILE A 63 5.31 -4.70 10.02
N GLY A 64 4.45 -5.72 10.15
CA GLY A 64 4.35 -6.57 11.34
C GLY A 64 3.46 -6.00 12.44
N TRP A 65 2.64 -5.01 12.13
CA TRP A 65 1.68 -4.44 13.07
C TRP A 65 0.39 -5.25 13.08
N ASN A 66 -0.23 -5.41 14.25
CA ASN A 66 -1.40 -6.24 14.47
C ASN A 66 -2.73 -5.47 14.27
N ASP A 67 -3.87 -6.15 14.48
CA ASP A 67 -5.20 -5.55 14.31
C ASP A 67 -5.49 -4.42 15.31
N ARG A 68 -4.84 -4.36 16.47
CA ARG A 68 -4.94 -3.21 17.40
C ARG A 68 -4.37 -1.96 16.75
N GLU A 69 -3.21 -2.08 16.10
CA GLU A 69 -2.57 -0.97 15.41
C GLU A 69 -3.40 -0.52 14.21
N TRP A 70 -4.04 -1.45 13.50
CA TRP A 70 -4.98 -1.13 12.44
C TRP A 70 -6.18 -0.32 12.95
N LYS A 71 -6.82 -0.74 14.05
CA LYS A 71 -7.96 -0.01 14.66
C LYS A 71 -7.54 1.39 15.11
N SER A 72 -6.35 1.52 15.68
CA SER A 72 -5.79 2.81 16.09
C SER A 72 -5.56 3.74 14.90
N LEU A 73 -5.00 3.21 13.78
CA LEU A 73 -4.80 3.98 12.56
C LEU A 73 -6.13 4.43 11.95
N LEU A 74 -7.13 3.51 11.89
CA LEU A 74 -8.47 3.86 11.40
C LEU A 74 -9.05 5.05 12.16
N THR A 75 -8.96 5.02 13.49
CA THR A 75 -9.48 6.09 14.35
C THR A 75 -8.69 7.38 14.17
N LEU A 76 -7.36 7.31 14.14
CA LEU A 76 -6.50 8.47 13.98
C LEU A 76 -6.81 9.22 12.68
N TRP A 77 -6.71 8.55 11.54
CA TRP A 77 -6.92 9.19 10.23
C TRP A 77 -8.39 9.52 9.93
N SER A 78 -9.34 8.91 10.66
CA SER A 78 -10.73 9.38 10.65
C SER A 78 -10.90 10.72 11.35
N LYS A 79 -10.11 11.01 12.39
CA LYS A 79 -10.10 12.31 13.09
C LYS A 79 -9.35 13.36 12.28
N GLU A 80 -8.30 13.01 11.57
CA GLU A 80 -7.47 13.93 10.78
C GLU A 80 -8.20 14.45 9.53
N SER A 81 -8.68 13.54 8.67
CA SER A 81 -9.23 13.89 7.35
C SER A 81 -10.51 13.13 6.99
N ARG A 82 -11.00 12.23 7.85
CA ARG A 82 -12.01 11.23 7.48
C ARG A 82 -11.57 10.37 6.29
N TRP A 83 -10.26 10.10 6.19
CA TRP A 83 -9.63 9.38 5.09
C TRP A 83 -9.75 10.08 3.73
N ASP A 84 -9.93 11.39 3.72
CA ASP A 84 -10.00 12.20 2.51
C ASP A 84 -8.60 12.58 2.04
N TYR A 85 -8.22 12.13 0.86
CA TYR A 85 -6.89 12.40 0.30
C TYR A 85 -6.76 13.84 -0.23
N THR A 86 -7.88 14.53 -0.42
CA THR A 86 -7.94 15.94 -0.84
C THR A 86 -8.15 16.90 0.31
N ALA A 87 -8.18 16.39 1.55
CA ALA A 87 -8.41 17.23 2.72
C ALA A 87 -7.30 18.27 2.89
N ASP A 88 -7.62 19.52 2.75
CA ASP A 88 -6.74 20.66 2.96
C ASP A 88 -7.03 21.31 4.32
N ASN A 89 -5.98 21.77 5.01
CA ASN A 89 -6.09 22.49 6.25
C ASN A 89 -5.79 24.00 6.02
N PRO A 90 -6.81 24.87 6.02
CA PRO A 90 -6.63 26.28 5.69
C PRO A 90 -5.74 27.05 6.69
N LYS A 91 -5.41 26.45 7.83
CA LYS A 91 -4.57 27.07 8.89
C LYS A 91 -3.13 26.56 8.91
N SER A 92 -2.77 25.61 8.04
CA SER A 92 -1.44 25.04 8.00
C SER A 92 -1.16 24.43 6.61
N THR A 93 0.05 23.93 6.40
CA THR A 93 0.41 23.18 5.19
C THR A 93 0.14 21.67 5.33
N ALA A 94 -0.72 21.28 6.28
CA ALA A 94 -1.12 19.88 6.46
C ALA A 94 -2.14 19.48 5.40
N TYR A 95 -1.89 18.37 4.70
CA TYR A 95 -2.71 17.92 3.59
C TYR A 95 -2.95 16.41 3.59
N GLY A 96 -4.08 16.03 3.00
CA GLY A 96 -4.43 14.66 2.68
C GLY A 96 -4.85 13.78 3.86
N ILE A 97 -4.83 12.46 3.63
CA ILE A 97 -5.30 11.45 4.60
C ILE A 97 -4.63 11.59 5.97
N PRO A 98 -3.28 11.67 6.06
CA PRO A 98 -2.58 11.71 7.34
C PRO A 98 -2.37 13.14 7.88
N GLN A 99 -2.78 14.19 7.19
CA GLN A 99 -2.57 15.59 7.57
C GLN A 99 -1.11 15.90 7.95
N ILE A 100 -0.17 15.51 7.08
CA ILE A 100 1.27 15.78 7.26
C ILE A 100 1.61 17.12 6.63
N LEU A 101 2.42 17.91 7.33
CA LEU A 101 2.89 19.21 6.86
C LEU A 101 3.73 19.09 5.58
N GLY A 102 3.46 19.96 4.60
CA GLY A 102 4.21 20.03 3.35
C GLY A 102 3.98 18.86 2.39
N MET A 103 2.90 18.10 2.54
CA MET A 103 2.50 17.09 1.58
C MET A 103 1.99 17.74 0.30
N SER A 104 2.46 17.29 -0.89
CA SER A 104 1.99 17.80 -2.18
C SER A 104 0.57 17.32 -2.47
N GLU A 105 -0.24 18.18 -3.10
CA GLU A 105 -1.58 17.88 -3.60
C GLU A 105 -1.57 16.80 -4.70
N ASP A 106 -0.46 16.66 -5.43
CA ASP A 106 -0.28 15.62 -6.46
C ASP A 106 -0.03 14.22 -5.89
N THR A 107 0.03 14.10 -4.54
CA THR A 107 0.30 12.82 -3.89
C THR A 107 -0.94 11.92 -3.94
N THR A 108 -0.82 10.76 -4.56
CA THR A 108 -1.93 9.80 -4.68
C THR A 108 -2.36 9.24 -3.32
N PRO A 109 -3.60 8.71 -3.16
CA PRO A 109 -4.08 8.14 -1.90
C PRO A 109 -3.16 7.07 -1.31
N THR A 110 -2.58 6.19 -2.15
CA THR A 110 -1.67 5.13 -1.69
C THR A 110 -0.31 5.68 -1.26
N GLN A 111 0.22 6.67 -1.98
CA GLN A 111 1.45 7.36 -1.58
C GLN A 111 1.27 8.12 -0.26
N GLN A 112 0.13 8.76 -0.05
CA GLN A 112 -0.20 9.43 1.22
C GLN A 112 -0.22 8.44 2.40
N VAL A 113 -0.76 7.24 2.17
CA VAL A 113 -0.71 6.14 3.15
C VAL A 113 0.72 5.76 3.49
N ASP A 114 1.58 5.53 2.48
CA ASP A 114 2.98 5.17 2.71
C ASP A 114 3.74 6.25 3.49
N LEU A 115 3.58 7.52 3.12
CA LEU A 115 4.18 8.65 3.82
C LEU A 115 3.69 8.75 5.26
N GLY A 116 2.37 8.59 5.47
CA GLY A 116 1.75 8.62 6.80
C GLY A 116 2.25 7.51 7.71
N LEU A 117 2.34 6.28 7.20
CA LEU A 117 2.87 5.14 7.97
C LEU A 117 4.36 5.31 8.29
N LYS A 118 5.15 5.83 7.35
CA LYS A 118 6.56 6.15 7.57
C LYS A 118 6.73 7.22 8.67
N TYR A 119 5.90 8.26 8.63
CA TYR A 119 5.88 9.31 9.65
C TYR A 119 5.55 8.73 11.04
N ILE A 120 4.47 7.95 11.15
CA ILE A 120 4.07 7.31 12.42
C ILE A 120 5.19 6.41 12.94
N LYS A 121 5.78 5.56 12.07
CA LYS A 121 6.88 4.66 12.47
C LYS A 121 8.09 5.41 13.00
N LYS A 122 8.46 6.52 12.34
CA LYS A 122 9.62 7.34 12.73
C LYS A 122 9.38 8.06 14.06
N ARG A 123 8.22 8.70 14.22
CA ARG A 123 7.96 9.62 15.34
C ARG A 123 7.34 8.95 16.56
N TYR A 124 6.40 8.02 16.35
CA TYR A 124 5.60 7.41 17.42
C TYR A 124 5.83 5.92 17.59
N LYS A 125 6.54 5.27 16.69
CA LYS A 125 6.79 3.82 16.61
C LYS A 125 5.56 3.04 16.16
N THR A 126 4.36 3.34 16.69
CA THR A 126 3.12 2.62 16.35
C THR A 126 1.92 3.56 16.20
N PRO A 127 0.89 3.17 15.43
CA PRO A 127 -0.38 3.90 15.34
C PRO A 127 -1.08 4.11 16.67
N THR A 128 -1.00 3.17 17.59
CA THR A 128 -1.60 3.29 18.93
C THR A 128 -0.96 4.44 19.71
N LEU A 129 0.36 4.56 19.68
CA LEU A 129 1.06 5.66 20.36
C LEU A 129 0.80 7.02 19.68
N ALA A 130 0.70 7.04 18.35
CA ALA A 130 0.31 8.24 17.62
C ALA A 130 -1.10 8.71 18.00
N LEU A 131 -2.07 7.78 18.05
CA LEU A 131 -3.45 8.08 18.48
C LEU A 131 -3.50 8.59 19.93
N GLN A 132 -2.77 7.96 20.85
CA GLN A 132 -2.69 8.44 22.24
C GLN A 132 -2.13 9.86 22.33
N HIS A 133 -1.12 10.17 21.52
CA HIS A 133 -0.57 11.52 21.44
C HIS A 133 -1.63 12.50 20.92
N HIS A 134 -2.30 12.17 19.81
CA HIS A 134 -3.36 12.97 19.23
C HIS A 134 -4.50 13.25 20.23
N LEU A 135 -4.94 12.22 20.97
CA LEU A 135 -6.01 12.39 21.98
C LEU A 135 -5.62 13.33 23.12
N ARG A 136 -4.32 13.43 23.46
CA ARG A 136 -3.83 14.32 24.54
C ARG A 136 -3.51 15.72 24.05
N LYS A 137 -3.04 15.89 22.84
CA LYS A 137 -2.49 17.14 22.32
C LYS A 137 -3.32 17.78 21.21
N GLY A 138 -4.26 17.03 20.61
CA GLY A 138 -5.06 17.50 19.49
C GLY A 138 -4.35 17.43 18.12
N TRP A 139 -3.11 16.88 18.08
CA TRP A 139 -2.30 16.68 16.88
C TRP A 139 -1.36 15.48 17.05
N TYR A 140 -0.75 15.04 15.94
CA TYR A 140 0.24 13.96 15.99
C TYR A 140 1.37 14.18 14.97
#